data_da4df72bd7c597fef2d571b4c994f70d
#
_entry.id   da4df72bd7c597fef2d571b4c994f70d
#
_cell.length_a   1.000
_cell.length_b   1.000
_cell.length_c   1.000
_cell.angle_alpha   90.00
_cell.angle_beta   90.00
_cell.angle_gamma   90.00
#
_symmetry.space_group_name_H-M   'P 1'
#
loop_
_entity.id
_entity.type
_entity.pdbx_description
1 polymer ?
#
loop_
_entity_poly.entity_id
_entity_poly.type
_entity_poly.pdbx_seq_one_letter_code
_entity_poly.pdbx_strand_id
1 'polypeptide(L)'
;VVLMDEPFSALDAITRLQLQEMASELLRDKTVMLVTHDPLEALRLGNFIYLMTGRPAQLEKIAELTDETPRDINDPVILTHQANLLTRMKNSIENPSNE
;
A
#
# COMPACT_ATOMS: atom_id res chain seq x y z
N VAL A 1 -11.38 -4.98 -13.64
CA VAL A 1 -10.38 -5.16 -12.57
C VAL A 1 -8.99 -5.09 -13.16
N VAL A 2 -8.16 -4.28 -12.56
CA VAL A 2 -6.77 -4.12 -12.97
C VAL A 2 -5.86 -4.64 -11.86
N LEU A 3 -4.92 -5.52 -12.21
CA LEU A 3 -3.92 -6.03 -11.26
C LEU A 3 -2.58 -5.42 -11.57
N MET A 4 -1.97 -4.78 -10.56
CA MET A 4 -0.63 -4.21 -10.68
C MET A 4 0.25 -4.81 -9.59
N ASP A 5 1.32 -5.48 -10.01
CA ASP A 5 2.24 -6.17 -9.10
C ASP A 5 3.56 -5.43 -9.12
N GLU A 6 3.85 -4.71 -8.03
CA GLU A 6 5.09 -3.93 -7.87
C GLU A 6 5.37 -3.00 -9.04
N PRO A 7 4.37 -2.22 -9.49
CA PRO A 7 4.51 -1.50 -10.76
C PRO A 7 5.54 -0.39 -10.74
N PHE A 8 5.88 0.12 -9.54
CA PHE A 8 6.77 1.27 -9.43
C PHE A 8 8.07 0.94 -8.72
N SER A 9 8.36 -0.33 -8.50
CA SER A 9 9.46 -0.73 -7.61
C SER A 9 10.84 -0.39 -8.17
N ALA A 10 11.00 -0.30 -9.48
CA ALA A 10 12.30 -0.05 -10.11
C ALA A 10 12.59 1.44 -10.32
N LEU A 11 11.70 2.32 -9.87
CA LEU A 11 11.79 3.74 -10.16
C LEU A 11 12.42 4.50 -9.00
N ASP A 12 13.06 5.63 -9.31
CA ASP A 12 13.53 6.53 -8.25
C ASP A 12 12.34 7.18 -7.53
N ALA A 13 12.61 7.84 -6.40
CA ALA A 13 11.54 8.33 -5.54
C ALA A 13 10.66 9.37 -6.24
N ILE A 14 11.26 10.29 -6.96
CA ILE A 14 10.49 11.38 -7.59
C ILE A 14 9.65 10.85 -8.75
N THR A 15 10.27 10.03 -9.61
CA THR A 15 9.55 9.44 -10.73
C THR A 15 8.41 8.56 -10.24
N ARG A 16 8.66 7.83 -9.14
CA ARG A 16 7.62 6.98 -8.55
C ARG A 16 6.40 7.79 -8.13
N LEU A 17 6.62 8.92 -7.44
CA LEU A 17 5.52 9.78 -7.02
C LEU A 17 4.73 10.30 -8.20
N GLN A 18 5.44 10.73 -9.25
CA GLN A 18 4.79 11.27 -10.44
C GLN A 18 3.93 10.22 -11.15
N LEU A 19 4.46 9.01 -11.29
CA LEU A 19 3.72 7.95 -11.98
C LEU A 19 2.58 7.41 -11.13
N GLN A 20 2.71 7.41 -9.81
CA GLN A 20 1.61 7.06 -8.93
C GLN A 20 0.44 8.04 -9.13
N GLU A 21 0.72 9.32 -9.26
CA GLU A 21 -0.32 10.31 -9.49
C GLU A 21 -1.00 10.10 -10.82
N MET A 22 -0.21 9.85 -11.86
CA MET A 22 -0.77 9.59 -13.19
C MET A 22 -1.63 8.33 -13.20
N ALA A 23 -1.13 7.26 -12.58
CA ALA A 23 -1.87 6.00 -12.54
C ALA A 23 -3.18 6.16 -11.79
N SER A 24 -3.15 6.87 -10.67
CA SER A 24 -4.34 7.11 -9.86
C SER A 24 -5.41 7.82 -10.68
N GLU A 25 -5.00 8.79 -11.49
CA GLU A 25 -5.92 9.54 -12.31
C GLU A 25 -6.49 8.70 -13.46
N LEU A 26 -5.60 7.96 -14.13
CA LEU A 26 -6.02 7.11 -15.25
C LEU A 26 -6.93 5.97 -14.82
N LEU A 27 -6.76 5.48 -13.59
CA LEU A 27 -7.50 4.32 -13.12
C LEU A 27 -8.61 4.69 -12.14
N ARG A 28 -8.99 5.95 -12.09
CA ARG A 28 -9.92 6.46 -11.08
C ARG A 28 -11.23 5.70 -11.04
N ASP A 29 -11.75 5.33 -12.20
CA ASP A 29 -13.04 4.65 -12.30
C ASP A 29 -12.91 3.13 -12.39
N LYS A 30 -11.73 2.61 -12.08
CA LYS A 30 -11.46 1.18 -12.17
C LYS A 30 -11.29 0.57 -10.79
N THR A 31 -11.61 -0.71 -10.68
CA THR A 31 -11.24 -1.48 -9.50
C THR A 31 -9.81 -1.98 -9.72
N VAL A 32 -8.92 -1.64 -8.80
CA VAL A 32 -7.50 -1.94 -8.94
C VAL A 32 -7.03 -2.73 -7.73
N MET A 33 -6.29 -3.82 -7.98
CA MET A 33 -5.56 -4.53 -6.94
C MET A 33 -4.08 -4.21 -7.12
N LEU A 34 -3.49 -3.58 -6.11
CA LEU A 34 -2.09 -3.18 -6.14
C LEU A 34 -1.31 -4.02 -5.13
N VAL A 35 -0.27 -4.69 -5.60
CA VAL A 35 0.63 -5.46 -4.74
C VAL A 35 1.92 -4.68 -4.62
N THR A 36 2.35 -4.39 -3.39
CA THR A 36 3.55 -3.59 -3.16
C THR A 36 4.19 -3.95 -1.82
N HIS A 37 5.51 -3.76 -1.73
CA HIS A 37 6.24 -3.86 -0.47
C HIS A 37 6.41 -2.50 0.20
N ASP A 38 5.95 -1.43 -0.43
CA ASP A 38 6.14 -0.07 0.06
C ASP A 38 4.88 0.40 0.78
N PRO A 39 4.92 0.52 2.13
CA PRO A 39 3.75 0.95 2.87
C PRO A 39 3.28 2.36 2.50
N LEU A 40 4.20 3.25 2.12
CA LEU A 40 3.80 4.59 1.69
C LEU A 40 2.96 4.52 0.42
N GLU A 41 3.38 3.69 -0.54
CA GLU A 41 2.63 3.52 -1.77
C GLU A 41 1.23 2.99 -1.49
N ALA A 42 1.13 1.97 -0.63
CA ALA A 42 -0.16 1.40 -0.27
C ALA A 42 -1.07 2.46 0.35
N LEU A 43 -0.53 3.28 1.24
CA LEU A 43 -1.33 4.29 1.93
C LEU A 43 -1.69 5.48 1.05
N ARG A 44 -0.87 5.80 0.05
CA ARG A 44 -1.20 6.86 -0.89
C ARG A 44 -2.28 6.47 -1.88
N LEU A 45 -2.27 5.20 -2.30
CA LEU A 45 -3.09 4.78 -3.43
C LEU A 45 -4.27 3.90 -3.04
N GLY A 46 -4.21 3.24 -1.88
CA GLY A 46 -5.21 2.24 -1.53
C GLY A 46 -6.38 2.81 -0.75
N ASN A 47 -7.53 2.16 -0.93
CA ASN A 47 -8.70 2.40 -0.09
C ASN A 47 -8.86 1.28 0.93
N PHE A 48 -8.62 0.05 0.52
CA PHE A 48 -8.62 -1.11 1.41
C PHE A 48 -7.21 -1.67 1.42
N ILE A 49 -6.59 -1.70 2.59
CA ILE A 49 -5.19 -2.11 2.71
C ILE A 49 -5.12 -3.38 3.51
N TYR A 50 -4.49 -4.40 2.90
CA TYR A 50 -4.33 -5.72 3.50
C TYR A 50 -2.86 -6.03 3.64
N LEU A 51 -2.51 -6.71 4.71
CA LEU A 51 -1.16 -7.22 4.92
C LEU A 51 -1.19 -8.73 4.72
N MET A 52 -0.29 -9.23 3.87
CA MET A 52 -0.17 -10.66 3.65
C MET A 52 0.93 -11.20 4.55
N THR A 53 0.59 -12.17 5.40
CA THR A 53 1.53 -12.72 6.36
C THR A 53 1.34 -14.23 6.49
N GLY A 54 2.37 -14.88 7.04
CA GLY A 54 2.24 -16.25 7.48
C GLY A 54 2.43 -17.31 6.41
N ARG A 55 2.42 -18.54 6.85
CA ARG A 55 2.54 -19.72 6.00
C ARG A 55 1.56 -20.76 6.50
N PRO A 56 0.49 -21.06 5.76
CA PRO A 56 0.17 -20.46 4.46
C PRO A 56 -0.15 -18.97 4.58
N ALA A 57 0.02 -18.25 3.48
CA ALA A 57 -0.22 -16.82 3.45
C ALA A 57 -1.67 -16.49 3.79
N GLN A 58 -1.85 -15.48 4.61
CA GLN A 58 -3.16 -14.98 4.99
C GLN A 58 -3.21 -13.48 4.78
N LEU A 59 -4.40 -12.97 4.49
CA LEU A 59 -4.60 -11.54 4.33
C LEU A 59 -5.29 -10.99 5.57
N GLU A 60 -4.70 -9.95 6.12
CA GLU A 60 -5.28 -9.25 7.26
C GLU A 60 -5.60 -7.81 6.83
N LYS A 61 -6.85 -7.41 6.99
CA LYS A 61 -7.25 -6.04 6.67
C LYS A 61 -6.68 -5.10 7.72
N ILE A 62 -5.84 -4.18 7.27
CA ILE A 62 -5.16 -3.24 8.15
C ILE A 62 -5.90 -1.92 8.24
N ALA A 63 -6.44 -1.45 7.11
CA ALA A 63 -7.07 -0.15 7.07
C ALA A 63 -8.11 -0.08 5.96
N GLU A 64 -9.11 0.75 6.19
CA GLU A 64 -10.11 1.10 5.20
C GLU A 64 -10.14 2.61 5.16
N LEU A 65 -9.70 3.20 4.05
CA LEU A 65 -9.52 4.63 3.92
C LEU A 65 -10.47 5.16 2.85
N THR A 66 -11.21 6.19 3.20
CA THR A 66 -12.26 6.71 2.32
C THR A 66 -11.86 7.99 1.60
N ASP A 67 -10.72 8.57 1.94
CA ASP A 67 -10.26 9.79 1.30
C ASP A 67 -9.91 9.55 -0.16
N GLU A 68 -9.89 10.65 -0.91
CA GLU A 68 -9.50 10.58 -2.32
C GLU A 68 -8.03 10.17 -2.46
N THR A 69 -7.72 9.53 -3.58
CA THR A 69 -6.37 9.15 -3.93
C THR A 69 -5.88 9.91 -5.15
N PRO A 70 -4.56 10.11 -5.34
CA PRO A 70 -3.49 9.74 -4.42
C PRO A 70 -3.44 10.69 -3.22
N ARG A 71 -3.11 10.16 -2.06
CA ARG A 71 -2.96 11.00 -0.88
C ARG A 71 -1.59 11.66 -0.90
N ASP A 72 -1.53 12.89 -0.40
CA ASP A 72 -0.27 13.62 -0.29
C ASP A 72 0.61 12.92 0.75
N ILE A 73 1.94 12.95 0.53
CA ILE A 73 2.86 12.28 1.45
C ILE A 73 2.81 12.87 2.86
N ASN A 74 2.30 14.08 3.01
CA ASN A 74 2.14 14.72 4.31
C ASN A 74 0.72 14.58 4.87
N ASP A 75 -0.13 13.81 4.23
CA ASP A 75 -1.50 13.63 4.68
C ASP A 75 -1.51 12.97 6.06
N PRO A 76 -2.26 13.53 7.02
CA PRO A 76 -2.32 12.95 8.37
C PRO A 76 -2.74 11.49 8.40
N VAL A 77 -3.57 11.06 7.45
CA VAL A 77 -3.97 9.65 7.35
C VAL A 77 -2.75 8.77 7.14
N ILE A 78 -1.85 9.19 6.25
CA ILE A 78 -0.62 8.42 5.99
C ILE A 78 0.25 8.41 7.24
N LEU A 79 0.44 9.57 7.87
CA LEU A 79 1.29 9.65 9.04
C LEU A 79 0.76 8.80 10.18
N THR A 80 -0.57 8.77 10.34
CA THR A 80 -1.21 7.99 11.40
C THR A 80 -1.02 6.50 11.19
N HIS A 81 -1.17 6.03 9.95
CA HIS A 81 -1.16 4.58 9.68
C HIS A 81 0.20 4.02 9.36
N GLN A 82 1.15 4.85 8.90
CA GLN A 82 2.42 4.35 8.40
C GLN A 82 3.24 3.64 9.49
N ALA A 83 3.31 4.25 10.66
CA ALA A 83 4.08 3.66 11.77
C ALA A 83 3.50 2.31 12.19
N ASN A 84 2.18 2.24 12.28
CA ASN A 84 1.51 1.00 12.65
C ASN A 84 1.74 -0.09 11.61
N LEU A 85 1.62 0.28 10.33
CA LEU A 85 1.81 -0.68 9.25
C LEU A 85 3.25 -1.18 9.22
N LEU A 86 4.22 -0.29 9.38
CA LEU A 86 5.63 -0.69 9.44
C LEU A 86 5.90 -1.61 10.60
N THR A 87 5.32 -1.33 11.77
CA THR A 87 5.47 -2.18 12.94
C THR A 87 4.92 -3.58 12.67
N ARG A 88 3.75 -3.67 12.08
CA ARG A 88 3.16 -4.97 11.76
C ARG A 88 3.98 -5.74 10.75
N MET A 89 4.52 -5.06 9.74
CA MET A 89 5.38 -5.71 8.75
C MET A 89 6.65 -6.23 9.39
N LYS A 90 7.26 -5.43 10.28
CA LYS A 90 8.46 -5.84 10.99
C LYS A 90 8.18 -7.06 11.85
N ASN A 91 7.09 -7.06 12.60
CA ASN A 91 6.75 -8.18 13.47
C ASN A 91 6.49 -9.44 12.67
N SER A 92 5.88 -9.31 11.51
CA SER A 92 5.64 -10.44 10.64
C SER A 92 6.93 -11.09 10.17
N ILE A 93 7.95 -10.28 9.87
CA ILE A 93 9.25 -10.79 9.44
C ILE A 93 10.01 -11.41 10.61
N GLU A 94 9.98 -10.76 11.78
CA GLU A 94 10.75 -11.21 12.94
C GLU A 94 10.13 -12.41 13.65
N ASN A 95 8.81 -12.57 13.53
CA ASN A 95 8.08 -13.67 14.17
C ASN A 95 7.24 -14.41 13.17
N PRO A 96 7.88 -14.98 12.11
CA PRO A 96 7.10 -15.63 11.06
C PRO A 96 6.47 -16.94 11.51
N SER A 97 6.88 -17.44 12.66
CA SER A 97 6.43 -18.73 13.16
C SER A 97 5.17 -18.63 14.00
N ASN A 98 4.49 -17.54 13.95
CA ASN A 98 3.27 -17.36 14.74
C ASN A 98 2.12 -18.25 14.29
N GLU A 99 2.37 -19.12 13.39
CA GLU A 99 1.42 -20.16 13.03
C GLU A 99 1.41 -21.26 14.08
#